data_df5b1fd98de8d457dd466a75f2274b88
#
_entry.id   df5b1fd98de8d457dd466a75f2274b88
#
_cell.length_a   1.000
_cell.length_b   1.000
_cell.length_c   1.000
_cell.angle_alpha   90.00
_cell.angle_beta   90.00
_cell.angle_gamma   90.00
#
_symmetry.space_group_name_H-M   'P 1'
#
loop_
_entity.id
_entity.type
_entity.pdbx_description
1 polymer ?
#
loop_
_entity_poly.entity_id
_entity_poly.type
_entity_poly.pdbx_seq_one_letter_code
_entity_poly.pdbx_strand_id
1 'polypeptide(L)'
;MKVEQQIEWNQRLWCTNAWGSNSFPNSGAYRYICAFYKIPFYRYSYQMSFSKACQLAIDDIKEKYKEDIPPALTYMFIDESQDFDDSFFDLCDLVTEKNIYIAGDIFQSIFDENISSTIEPDFLLGKCYRTDPKTLMFAHGLGMGLFEKTKLRWLEEKEWKDCGYNVKIENSKYHLSREPLKRFEDLDENFESIRIVEIEQNFSDTVIKTIHDIINDNETVKPEDIGIILLDGSKDIYRFADIVEVKIQREFGWLVNKAYESKEKQPNTLLISNRNNVKGLEFPFVICVTKRITDSPS
;
A
#
# COMPACT_ATOMS: atom_id res chain seq x y z
N MET A 1 1.77 17.54 21.53
CA MET A 1 0.91 17.14 22.64
C MET A 1 1.44 15.80 23.16
N LYS A 2 2.00 15.72 24.36
CA LYS A 2 2.40 14.43 24.94
C LYS A 2 1.16 13.84 25.61
N VAL A 3 0.70 12.68 25.14
CA VAL A 3 -0.33 11.92 25.82
C VAL A 3 0.36 11.16 26.95
N GLU A 4 0.15 11.56 28.19
CA GLU A 4 0.81 10.96 29.37
C GLU A 4 0.22 9.63 29.83
N GLN A 5 -0.77 9.10 29.11
CA GLN A 5 -1.33 7.78 29.43
C GLN A 5 -0.53 6.67 28.75
N GLN A 6 -0.07 5.71 29.52
CA GLN A 6 0.50 4.47 28.99
C GLN A 6 -0.58 3.68 28.26
N ILE A 7 -0.27 3.27 27.03
CA ILE A 7 -1.14 2.40 26.25
C ILE A 7 -1.00 0.97 26.75
N GLU A 8 -2.09 0.39 27.21
CA GLU A 8 -2.15 -1.03 27.58
C GLU A 8 -2.40 -1.87 26.33
N TRP A 9 -1.30 -2.15 25.62
CA TRP A 9 -1.34 -2.96 24.40
C TRP A 9 -1.89 -4.36 24.65
N ASN A 10 -2.69 -4.87 23.73
CA ASN A 10 -3.34 -6.17 23.78
C ASN A 10 -4.32 -6.37 24.97
N GLN A 11 -4.68 -5.29 25.66
CA GLN A 11 -5.71 -5.28 26.71
C GLN A 11 -6.79 -4.24 26.39
N ARG A 12 -6.39 -3.00 26.13
CA ARG A 12 -7.28 -1.87 25.80
C ARG A 12 -7.18 -1.44 24.36
N LEU A 13 -6.04 -1.64 23.71
CA LEU A 13 -5.80 -1.31 22.32
C LEU A 13 -5.08 -2.46 21.62
N TRP A 14 -5.63 -2.90 20.50
CA TRP A 14 -5.05 -3.89 19.61
C TRP A 14 -4.71 -3.23 18.28
N CYS A 15 -3.50 -3.50 17.77
CA CYS A 15 -3.12 -3.21 16.41
C CYS A 15 -2.87 -4.55 15.73
N THR A 16 -3.71 -4.93 14.77
CA THR A 16 -3.74 -6.29 14.25
C THR A 16 -4.19 -6.33 12.80
N ASN A 17 -3.97 -7.47 12.13
CA ASN A 17 -4.49 -7.70 10.79
C ASN A 17 -6.01 -7.91 10.80
N ALA A 18 -6.66 -7.76 9.65
CA ALA A 18 -8.09 -7.97 9.54
C ALA A 18 -8.49 -9.44 9.79
N TRP A 19 -7.81 -10.42 9.16
CA TRP A 19 -8.20 -11.83 9.23
C TRP A 19 -7.74 -12.53 10.52
N GLY A 20 -6.43 -12.61 10.75
CA GLY A 20 -5.83 -13.34 11.86
C GLY A 20 -5.45 -14.79 11.53
N SER A 21 -5.02 -15.52 12.59
CA SER A 21 -4.55 -16.90 12.49
C SER A 21 -5.13 -17.77 13.60
N ASN A 22 -5.01 -19.11 13.48
CA ASN A 22 -5.44 -20.02 14.54
C ASN A 22 -4.60 -19.94 15.83
N SER A 23 -3.39 -19.44 15.75
CA SER A 23 -2.42 -19.49 16.83
C SER A 23 -2.86 -18.68 18.05
N PHE A 24 -3.42 -17.48 17.80
CA PHE A 24 -3.81 -16.57 18.88
C PHE A 24 -5.16 -15.92 18.59
N PRO A 25 -6.07 -15.80 19.57
CA PRO A 25 -7.35 -15.11 19.40
C PRO A 25 -7.23 -13.66 18.96
N ASN A 26 -6.16 -12.96 19.36
CA ASN A 26 -5.94 -11.54 19.06
C ASN A 26 -5.03 -11.31 17.84
N SER A 27 -4.81 -12.31 16.99
CA SER A 27 -3.97 -12.19 15.81
C SER A 27 -4.63 -11.47 14.64
N GLY A 28 -5.92 -11.14 14.74
CA GLY A 28 -6.70 -10.45 13.74
C GLY A 28 -8.07 -10.07 14.25
N ALA A 29 -8.66 -9.01 13.68
CA ALA A 29 -9.98 -8.52 14.08
C ALA A 29 -11.06 -9.62 13.93
N TYR A 30 -11.17 -10.23 12.75
CA TYR A 30 -12.10 -11.35 12.51
C TYR A 30 -11.85 -12.52 13.45
N ARG A 31 -10.58 -12.88 13.69
CA ARG A 31 -10.26 -13.97 14.63
C ARG A 31 -10.68 -13.65 16.07
N TYR A 32 -10.49 -12.40 16.51
CA TYR A 32 -10.94 -11.92 17.82
C TYR A 32 -12.47 -11.99 17.94
N ILE A 33 -13.19 -11.50 16.94
CA ILE A 33 -14.66 -11.54 16.91
C ILE A 33 -15.17 -12.98 17.00
N CYS A 34 -14.61 -13.90 16.23
CA CYS A 34 -14.98 -15.32 16.32
C CYS A 34 -14.75 -15.91 17.72
N ALA A 35 -13.64 -15.53 18.36
CA ALA A 35 -13.33 -16.00 19.71
C ALA A 35 -14.28 -15.41 20.76
N PHE A 36 -14.59 -14.11 20.66
CA PHE A 36 -15.50 -13.40 21.58
C PHE A 36 -16.91 -14.02 21.55
N TYR A 37 -17.46 -14.23 20.37
CA TYR A 37 -18.79 -14.78 20.19
C TYR A 37 -18.82 -16.33 20.26
N LYS A 38 -17.63 -16.98 20.36
CA LYS A 38 -17.51 -18.46 20.35
C LYS A 38 -18.20 -19.09 19.15
N ILE A 39 -17.87 -18.57 17.95
CA ILE A 39 -18.30 -19.04 16.63
C ILE A 39 -17.10 -19.62 15.86
N PRO A 40 -17.33 -20.41 14.79
CA PRO A 40 -16.24 -20.97 13.99
C PRO A 40 -15.35 -19.91 13.35
N PHE A 41 -14.02 -20.16 13.37
CA PHE A 41 -13.05 -19.36 12.65
C PHE A 41 -12.65 -20.07 11.35
N TYR A 42 -12.87 -19.43 10.22
CA TYR A 42 -12.52 -19.97 8.90
C TYR A 42 -11.21 -19.36 8.41
N ARG A 43 -10.30 -20.20 7.90
CA ARG A 43 -9.07 -19.78 7.25
C ARG A 43 -9.30 -19.57 5.76
N TYR A 44 -8.39 -18.80 5.16
CA TYR A 44 -8.36 -18.69 3.71
C TYR A 44 -8.21 -20.06 3.05
N SER A 45 -9.02 -20.28 2.04
CA SER A 45 -8.89 -21.37 1.08
C SER A 45 -9.45 -20.91 -0.26
N TYR A 46 -9.24 -21.67 -1.31
CA TYR A 46 -9.83 -21.37 -2.61
C TYR A 46 -11.38 -21.22 -2.58
N GLN A 47 -12.03 -21.91 -1.65
CA GLN A 47 -13.50 -21.87 -1.48
C GLN A 47 -13.96 -20.92 -0.36
N MET A 48 -13.04 -20.33 0.40
CA MET A 48 -13.32 -19.47 1.54
C MET A 48 -12.56 -18.16 1.40
N SER A 49 -13.21 -17.16 0.80
CA SER A 49 -12.73 -15.78 0.76
C SER A 49 -12.92 -15.10 2.13
N PHE A 50 -12.28 -13.96 2.33
CA PHE A 50 -12.46 -13.17 3.54
C PHE A 50 -13.89 -12.65 3.67
N SER A 51 -14.45 -12.15 2.58
CA SER A 51 -15.84 -11.70 2.49
C SER A 51 -16.82 -12.81 2.92
N LYS A 52 -16.66 -14.03 2.39
CA LYS A 52 -17.49 -15.16 2.77
C LYS A 52 -17.33 -15.54 4.24
N ALA A 53 -16.12 -15.48 4.78
CA ALA A 53 -15.87 -15.76 6.19
C ALA A 53 -16.55 -14.73 7.11
N CYS A 54 -16.52 -13.44 6.73
CA CYS A 54 -17.22 -12.37 7.45
C CYS A 54 -18.75 -12.57 7.40
N GLN A 55 -19.30 -12.91 6.23
CA GLN A 55 -20.73 -13.16 6.10
C GLN A 55 -21.20 -14.33 6.98
N LEU A 56 -20.47 -15.44 6.99
CA LEU A 56 -20.78 -16.58 7.88
C LEU A 56 -20.72 -16.19 9.35
N ALA A 57 -19.76 -15.35 9.75
CA ALA A 57 -19.70 -14.86 11.14
C ALA A 57 -20.90 -13.99 11.49
N ILE A 58 -21.36 -13.12 10.58
CA ILE A 58 -22.56 -12.31 10.76
C ILE A 58 -23.78 -13.22 10.99
N ASP A 59 -23.93 -14.24 10.15
CA ASP A 59 -25.06 -15.18 10.22
C ASP A 59 -25.04 -15.96 11.54
N ASP A 60 -23.87 -16.51 11.93
CA ASP A 60 -23.70 -17.25 13.19
C ASP A 60 -23.98 -16.36 14.44
N ILE A 61 -23.53 -15.08 14.42
CA ILE A 61 -23.78 -14.13 15.51
C ILE A 61 -25.28 -13.83 15.61
N LYS A 62 -25.93 -13.51 14.49
CA LYS A 62 -27.38 -13.21 14.45
C LYS A 62 -28.22 -14.39 14.85
N GLU A 63 -27.87 -15.61 14.42
CA GLU A 63 -28.58 -16.82 14.83
C GLU A 63 -28.47 -17.05 16.35
N LYS A 64 -27.26 -16.87 16.91
CA LYS A 64 -26.98 -17.13 18.31
C LYS A 64 -27.55 -16.11 19.28
N TYR A 65 -27.47 -14.83 18.96
CA TYR A 65 -27.82 -13.74 19.87
C TYR A 65 -29.15 -13.03 19.49
N LYS A 66 -29.64 -13.25 18.29
CA LYS A 66 -30.87 -12.63 17.74
C LYS A 66 -30.77 -11.09 17.76
N GLU A 67 -31.62 -10.44 18.57
CA GLU A 67 -31.67 -8.97 18.67
C GLU A 67 -30.78 -8.40 19.78
N ASP A 68 -30.27 -9.22 20.68
CA ASP A 68 -29.45 -8.79 21.83
C ASP A 68 -27.97 -9.19 21.65
N ILE A 69 -27.33 -8.59 20.67
CA ILE A 69 -25.94 -8.86 20.33
C ILE A 69 -25.04 -8.00 21.23
N PRO A 70 -24.27 -8.59 22.18
CA PRO A 70 -23.38 -7.81 23.03
C PRO A 70 -22.20 -7.28 22.19
N PRO A 71 -21.82 -6.00 22.29
CA PRO A 71 -20.71 -5.47 21.51
C PRO A 71 -19.37 -6.11 21.94
N ALA A 72 -18.55 -6.47 20.96
CA ALA A 72 -17.22 -7.02 21.18
C ALA A 72 -16.15 -5.93 21.34
N LEU A 73 -16.39 -4.76 20.76
CA LEU A 73 -15.46 -3.63 20.73
C LEU A 73 -16.21 -2.33 21.02
N THR A 74 -15.53 -1.39 21.70
CA THR A 74 -16.10 -0.06 21.94
C THR A 74 -15.91 0.86 20.73
N TYR A 75 -14.73 0.83 20.13
CA TYR A 75 -14.35 1.59 18.95
C TYR A 75 -13.54 0.70 18.01
N MET A 76 -13.62 0.97 16.70
CA MET A 76 -12.79 0.34 15.71
C MET A 76 -12.16 1.40 14.79
N PHE A 77 -10.91 1.14 14.41
CA PHE A 77 -10.18 1.92 13.41
C PHE A 77 -9.77 0.99 12.29
N ILE A 78 -10.20 1.28 11.08
CA ILE A 78 -9.90 0.48 9.88
C ILE A 78 -9.02 1.35 8.97
N ASP A 79 -7.80 0.90 8.72
CA ASP A 79 -6.89 1.51 7.75
C ASP A 79 -6.90 0.71 6.46
N GLU A 80 -6.53 1.35 5.35
CA GLU A 80 -6.52 0.74 4.01
C GLU A 80 -7.90 0.13 3.63
N SER A 81 -8.96 0.88 3.83
CA SER A 81 -10.34 0.40 3.67
C SER A 81 -10.65 -0.16 2.29
N GLN A 82 -9.94 0.30 1.25
CA GLN A 82 -10.08 -0.20 -0.12
C GLN A 82 -9.67 -1.67 -0.30
N ASP A 83 -9.03 -2.28 0.72
CA ASP A 83 -8.66 -3.70 0.69
C ASP A 83 -9.79 -4.63 1.16
N PHE A 84 -10.93 -4.09 1.59
CA PHE A 84 -11.99 -4.85 2.25
C PHE A 84 -13.32 -4.74 1.51
N ASP A 85 -14.04 -5.86 1.48
CA ASP A 85 -15.41 -5.94 0.95
C ASP A 85 -16.45 -5.47 2.01
N ASP A 86 -17.64 -5.11 1.55
CA ASP A 86 -18.77 -4.64 2.38
C ASP A 86 -19.06 -5.56 3.57
N SER A 87 -18.97 -6.88 3.37
CA SER A 87 -19.22 -7.87 4.44
C SER A 87 -18.28 -7.73 5.65
N PHE A 88 -17.07 -7.18 5.48
CA PHE A 88 -16.18 -6.90 6.60
C PHE A 88 -16.66 -5.66 7.36
N PHE A 89 -17.09 -4.63 6.65
CA PHE A 89 -17.66 -3.43 7.29
C PHE A 89 -18.96 -3.76 8.02
N ASP A 90 -19.84 -4.56 7.42
CA ASP A 90 -21.09 -5.04 8.04
C ASP A 90 -20.80 -5.83 9.33
N LEU A 91 -19.76 -6.70 9.31
CA LEU A 91 -19.34 -7.42 10.51
C LEU A 91 -18.82 -6.45 11.58
N CYS A 92 -17.99 -5.49 11.20
CA CYS A 92 -17.44 -4.50 12.12
C CYS A 92 -18.55 -3.63 12.75
N ASP A 93 -19.53 -3.20 11.96
CA ASP A 93 -20.67 -2.42 12.44
C ASP A 93 -21.53 -3.22 13.42
N LEU A 94 -21.79 -4.49 13.13
CA LEU A 94 -22.57 -5.38 13.98
C LEU A 94 -21.98 -5.54 15.39
N VAL A 95 -20.65 -5.46 15.53
CA VAL A 95 -19.96 -5.83 16.79
C VAL A 95 -19.34 -4.64 17.52
N THR A 96 -19.45 -3.43 16.99
CA THR A 96 -18.87 -2.22 17.56
C THR A 96 -19.94 -1.39 18.27
N GLU A 97 -19.71 -1.05 19.55
CA GLU A 97 -20.66 -0.32 20.41
C GLU A 97 -20.86 1.14 19.98
N LYS A 98 -19.78 1.84 19.60
CA LYS A 98 -19.82 3.29 19.36
C LYS A 98 -19.51 3.63 17.92
N ASN A 99 -18.25 3.93 17.62
CA ASN A 99 -17.86 4.43 16.31
C ASN A 99 -16.82 3.56 15.64
N ILE A 100 -16.95 3.44 14.32
CA ILE A 100 -15.94 2.91 13.43
C ILE A 100 -15.35 4.10 12.66
N TYR A 101 -14.02 4.21 12.70
CA TYR A 101 -13.27 5.20 11.95
C TYR A 101 -12.61 4.50 10.78
N ILE A 102 -12.94 4.92 9.57
CA ILE A 102 -12.49 4.27 8.35
C ILE A 102 -11.56 5.23 7.61
N ALA A 103 -10.34 4.78 7.34
CA ALA A 103 -9.37 5.48 6.52
C ALA A 103 -9.06 4.66 5.27
N GLY A 104 -8.97 5.33 4.12
CA GLY A 104 -8.67 4.71 2.85
C GLY A 104 -7.98 5.66 1.90
N ASP A 105 -7.31 5.11 0.89
CA ASP A 105 -6.67 5.87 -0.17
C ASP A 105 -7.63 5.99 -1.36
N ILE A 106 -8.07 7.21 -1.64
CA ILE A 106 -8.98 7.49 -2.76
C ILE A 106 -8.37 7.07 -4.11
N PHE A 107 -7.04 7.17 -4.28
CA PHE A 107 -6.39 6.77 -5.53
C PHE A 107 -6.34 5.26 -5.70
N GLN A 108 -6.17 4.49 -4.64
CA GLN A 108 -6.22 3.03 -4.73
C GLN A 108 -7.63 2.54 -5.07
N SER A 109 -8.67 3.18 -4.53
CA SER A 109 -10.05 2.84 -4.86
C SER A 109 -10.46 3.27 -6.28
N ILE A 110 -9.82 4.30 -6.85
CA ILE A 110 -10.08 4.73 -8.24
C ILE A 110 -9.64 3.67 -9.27
N PHE A 111 -8.62 2.86 -8.95
CA PHE A 111 -8.11 1.83 -9.85
C PHE A 111 -8.89 0.50 -9.77
N ASP A 112 -9.83 0.38 -8.85
CA ASP A 112 -10.71 -0.78 -8.76
C ASP A 112 -12.04 -0.49 -9.47
N GLU A 113 -12.24 -1.12 -10.65
CA GLU A 113 -13.44 -0.95 -11.47
C GLU A 113 -14.74 -1.37 -10.76
N ASN A 114 -14.64 -2.12 -9.66
CA ASN A 114 -15.78 -2.66 -8.93
C ASN A 114 -16.31 -1.74 -7.82
N ILE A 115 -15.61 -0.65 -7.48
CA ILE A 115 -16.05 0.27 -6.43
C ILE A 115 -16.90 1.39 -7.05
N SER A 116 -18.21 1.17 -7.11
CA SER A 116 -19.19 2.15 -7.58
C SER A 116 -19.71 3.11 -6.50
N SER A 117 -19.25 3.00 -5.25
CA SER A 117 -19.72 3.84 -4.16
C SER A 117 -18.82 5.05 -3.97
N THR A 118 -19.26 6.21 -4.41
CA THR A 118 -18.78 7.52 -3.97
C THR A 118 -19.18 7.73 -2.51
N ILE A 119 -18.44 7.15 -1.58
CA ILE A 119 -18.60 7.52 -0.17
C ILE A 119 -17.97 8.91 -0.05
N GLU A 120 -18.79 9.92 0.28
CA GLU A 120 -18.28 11.24 0.62
C GLU A 120 -17.56 11.12 1.97
N PRO A 121 -16.24 11.39 2.04
CA PRO A 121 -15.52 11.30 3.31
C PRO A 121 -15.89 12.47 4.22
N ASP A 122 -16.00 12.24 5.53
CA ASP A 122 -16.16 13.30 6.52
C ASP A 122 -14.93 14.22 6.56
N PHE A 123 -13.74 13.66 6.33
CA PHE A 123 -12.47 14.37 6.30
C PHE A 123 -11.62 13.93 5.13
N LEU A 124 -11.13 14.89 4.36
CA LEU A 124 -10.25 14.64 3.23
C LEU A 124 -8.83 15.14 3.50
N LEU A 125 -7.86 14.24 3.41
CA LEU A 125 -6.44 14.55 3.53
C LEU A 125 -5.80 14.66 2.15
N GLY A 126 -5.98 15.80 1.48
CA GLY A 126 -5.46 16.03 0.11
C GLY A 126 -3.94 16.26 0.01
N LYS A 127 -3.21 16.27 1.14
CA LYS A 127 -1.76 16.52 1.16
C LYS A 127 -0.97 15.22 1.34
N CYS A 128 -0.07 14.92 0.40
CA CYS A 128 0.85 13.80 0.54
C CYS A 128 2.15 14.26 1.22
N TYR A 129 2.47 13.67 2.36
CA TYR A 129 3.65 14.01 3.17
C TYR A 129 4.86 13.10 2.91
N ARG A 130 4.69 12.00 2.18
CA ARG A 130 5.71 10.97 1.95
C ARG A 130 6.55 11.24 0.73
N THR A 131 5.91 11.69 -0.34
CA THR A 131 6.48 11.70 -1.69
C THR A 131 6.47 13.12 -2.24
N ASP A 132 7.52 13.51 -2.96
CA ASP A 132 7.57 14.79 -3.65
C ASP A 132 6.47 14.88 -4.73
N PRO A 133 6.06 16.10 -5.11
CA PRO A 133 4.96 16.30 -6.05
C PRO A 133 5.17 15.65 -7.42
N LYS A 134 6.40 15.63 -7.95
CA LYS A 134 6.69 15.08 -9.29
C LYS A 134 6.52 13.56 -9.30
N THR A 135 7.12 12.87 -8.30
CA THR A 135 6.98 11.41 -8.14
C THR A 135 5.52 11.02 -7.93
N LEU A 136 4.79 11.78 -7.10
CA LEU A 136 3.38 11.50 -6.85
C LEU A 136 2.52 11.68 -8.11
N MET A 137 2.70 12.79 -8.85
CA MET A 137 1.98 13.06 -10.09
C MET A 137 2.27 12.01 -11.16
N PHE A 138 3.52 11.54 -11.25
CA PHE A 138 3.91 10.47 -12.17
C PHE A 138 3.23 9.14 -11.80
N ALA A 139 3.24 8.79 -10.51
CA ALA A 139 2.56 7.57 -10.04
C ALA A 139 1.06 7.60 -10.33
N HIS A 140 0.38 8.73 -10.09
CA HIS A 140 -1.02 8.91 -10.46
C HIS A 140 -1.22 8.82 -11.99
N GLY A 141 -0.33 9.43 -12.77
CA GLY A 141 -0.37 9.35 -14.23
C GLY A 141 -0.26 7.91 -14.75
N LEU A 142 0.65 7.11 -14.16
CA LEU A 142 0.77 5.68 -14.47
C LEU A 142 -0.51 4.92 -14.10
N GLY A 143 -0.99 5.08 -12.88
CA GLY A 143 -2.15 4.36 -12.38
C GLY A 143 -3.44 4.69 -13.14
N MET A 144 -3.58 5.91 -13.67
CA MET A 144 -4.72 6.32 -14.51
C MET A 144 -4.55 5.97 -15.98
N GLY A 145 -3.43 5.37 -16.37
CA GLY A 145 -3.13 5.07 -17.77
C GLY A 145 -2.96 6.31 -18.65
N LEU A 146 -2.50 7.45 -18.08
CA LEU A 146 -2.37 8.69 -18.84
C LEU A 146 -1.31 8.61 -19.96
N PHE A 147 -0.36 7.69 -19.84
CA PHE A 147 0.70 7.43 -20.82
C PHE A 147 0.32 6.34 -21.83
N GLU A 148 -0.86 5.73 -21.69
CA GLU A 148 -1.33 4.65 -22.56
C GLU A 148 -2.26 5.19 -23.67
N LYS A 149 -2.46 4.39 -24.74
CA LYS A 149 -3.38 4.71 -25.82
C LYS A 149 -4.82 4.85 -25.33
N THR A 150 -5.22 3.98 -24.40
CA THR A 150 -6.54 4.01 -23.77
C THR A 150 -6.36 4.38 -22.30
N LYS A 151 -6.94 5.52 -21.91
CA LYS A 151 -6.92 5.95 -20.50
C LYS A 151 -7.87 5.08 -19.70
N LEU A 152 -7.43 4.64 -18.52
CA LEU A 152 -8.24 3.81 -17.64
C LEU A 152 -9.36 4.62 -17.00
N ARG A 153 -9.01 5.78 -16.42
CA ARG A 153 -9.97 6.68 -15.78
C ARG A 153 -9.48 8.13 -15.90
N TRP A 154 -10.43 9.05 -15.98
CA TRP A 154 -10.19 10.47 -15.85
C TRP A 154 -11.07 11.02 -14.73
N LEU A 155 -10.47 11.81 -13.84
CA LEU A 155 -11.18 12.45 -12.74
C LEU A 155 -11.84 13.76 -13.19
N GLU A 156 -12.97 14.08 -12.61
CA GLU A 156 -13.61 15.38 -12.76
C GLU A 156 -12.84 16.46 -11.99
N GLU A 157 -13.07 17.74 -12.31
CA GLU A 157 -12.34 18.85 -11.70
C GLU A 157 -12.41 18.85 -10.16
N LYS A 158 -13.59 18.54 -9.60
CA LYS A 158 -13.78 18.43 -8.14
C LYS A 158 -12.93 17.33 -7.57
N GLU A 159 -12.95 16.14 -8.14
CA GLU A 159 -12.18 14.98 -7.70
C GLU A 159 -10.66 15.26 -7.74
N TRP A 160 -10.16 15.94 -8.81
CA TRP A 160 -8.76 16.37 -8.86
C TRP A 160 -8.40 17.31 -7.71
N LYS A 161 -9.26 18.30 -7.41
CA LYS A 161 -9.05 19.22 -6.28
C LYS A 161 -9.08 18.50 -4.94
N ASP A 162 -10.01 17.57 -4.77
CA ASP A 162 -10.14 16.74 -3.59
C ASP A 162 -8.88 15.88 -3.36
N CYS A 163 -8.24 15.44 -4.43
CA CYS A 163 -6.94 14.77 -4.40
C CYS A 163 -5.75 15.72 -4.18
N GLY A 164 -5.99 17.01 -3.93
CA GLY A 164 -4.96 18.01 -3.62
C GLY A 164 -4.23 18.59 -4.84
N TYR A 165 -4.87 18.55 -6.03
CA TYR A 165 -4.34 19.20 -7.22
C TYR A 165 -4.86 20.63 -7.40
N ASN A 166 -3.99 21.48 -7.88
CA ASN A 166 -4.37 22.76 -8.49
C ASN A 166 -4.79 22.47 -9.93
N VAL A 167 -6.02 22.81 -10.27
CA VAL A 167 -6.59 22.55 -11.59
C VAL A 167 -6.80 23.87 -12.32
N LYS A 168 -6.22 24.02 -13.51
CA LYS A 168 -6.53 25.08 -14.46
C LYS A 168 -7.02 24.45 -15.75
N ILE A 169 -8.12 24.96 -16.30
CA ILE A 169 -8.69 24.49 -17.56
C ILE A 169 -8.56 25.61 -18.58
N GLU A 170 -7.73 25.39 -19.60
CA GLU A 170 -7.51 26.33 -20.70
C GLU A 170 -7.67 25.60 -22.04
N ASN A 171 -8.51 26.14 -22.92
CA ASN A 171 -8.78 25.56 -24.26
C ASN A 171 -9.17 24.06 -24.18
N SER A 172 -10.00 23.68 -23.25
CA SER A 172 -10.43 22.29 -22.97
C SER A 172 -9.28 21.35 -22.59
N LYS A 173 -8.15 21.88 -22.13
CA LYS A 173 -7.02 21.13 -21.60
C LYS A 173 -6.90 21.36 -20.11
N TYR A 174 -6.69 20.28 -19.38
CA TYR A 174 -6.41 20.32 -17.95
C TYR A 174 -4.90 20.56 -17.73
N HIS A 175 -4.59 21.55 -16.91
CA HIS A 175 -3.26 21.78 -16.37
C HIS A 175 -3.29 21.45 -14.91
N LEU A 176 -2.67 20.33 -14.56
CA LEU A 176 -2.63 19.81 -13.19
C LEU A 176 -1.29 20.13 -12.55
N SER A 177 -1.30 20.66 -11.34
CA SER A 177 -0.09 20.88 -10.56
C SER A 177 -0.36 20.61 -9.08
N ARG A 178 0.70 20.39 -8.32
CA ARG A 178 0.65 20.26 -6.86
C ARG A 178 1.69 21.18 -6.24
N GLU A 179 1.33 21.81 -5.13
CA GLU A 179 2.29 22.58 -4.35
C GLU A 179 3.15 21.62 -3.53
N PRO A 180 4.48 21.85 -3.47
CA PRO A 180 5.34 21.11 -2.58
C PRO A 180 4.93 21.38 -1.12
N LEU A 181 5.01 20.36 -0.28
CA LEU A 181 4.93 20.56 1.15
C LEU A 181 6.26 21.08 1.69
N LYS A 182 6.24 21.73 2.84
CA LYS A 182 7.40 22.31 3.50
C LYS A 182 8.67 21.44 3.52
N ARG A 183 8.49 20.11 3.58
CA ARG A 183 9.59 19.13 3.50
C ARG A 183 10.29 19.11 2.15
N PHE A 184 9.62 19.55 1.09
CA PHE A 184 10.07 19.50 -0.31
C PHE A 184 10.18 20.89 -0.95
N GLU A 185 9.98 21.98 -0.16
CA GLU A 185 10.08 23.36 -0.67
C GLU A 185 11.50 23.71 -1.14
N ASP A 186 12.52 23.07 -0.55
CA ASP A 186 13.93 23.31 -0.89
C ASP A 186 14.43 22.47 -2.08
N LEU A 187 13.57 21.61 -2.67
CA LEU A 187 13.96 20.86 -3.86
C LEU A 187 14.05 21.80 -5.07
N ASP A 188 15.18 21.77 -5.73
CA ASP A 188 15.40 22.49 -6.98
C ASP A 188 14.33 22.12 -8.01
N GLU A 189 13.82 23.10 -8.77
CA GLU A 189 12.84 22.85 -9.83
C GLU A 189 13.35 21.85 -10.89
N ASN A 190 14.67 21.79 -11.08
CA ASN A 190 15.34 20.85 -11.98
C ASN A 190 15.68 19.49 -11.33
N PHE A 191 15.37 19.30 -10.03
CA PHE A 191 15.64 18.03 -9.37
C PHE A 191 14.93 16.88 -10.10
N GLU A 192 15.70 15.87 -10.50
CA GLU A 192 15.22 14.68 -11.20
C GLU A 192 14.63 13.68 -10.19
N SER A 193 13.33 13.79 -9.91
CA SER A 193 12.65 12.87 -9.01
C SER A 193 12.43 11.48 -9.62
N ILE A 194 12.47 11.37 -10.95
CA ILE A 194 12.16 10.14 -11.70
C ILE A 194 13.15 10.01 -12.84
N ARG A 195 13.79 8.85 -12.90
CA ARG A 195 14.70 8.48 -13.99
C ARG A 195 14.20 7.20 -14.66
N ILE A 196 14.02 7.23 -15.97
CA ILE A 196 13.65 6.06 -16.77
C ILE A 196 14.90 5.59 -17.50
N VAL A 197 15.28 4.32 -17.27
CA VAL A 197 16.48 3.72 -17.88
C VAL A 197 16.08 2.56 -18.76
N GLU A 198 16.35 2.67 -20.05
CA GLU A 198 16.20 1.57 -21.00
C GLU A 198 17.39 0.62 -20.92
N ILE A 199 17.10 -0.66 -21.02
CA ILE A 199 18.12 -1.71 -20.84
C ILE A 199 18.40 -2.37 -22.20
N GLU A 200 19.59 -2.15 -22.72
CA GLU A 200 19.95 -2.68 -24.03
C GLU A 200 20.46 -4.13 -24.00
N GLN A 201 21.28 -4.52 -23.03
CA GLN A 201 21.96 -5.83 -23.05
C GLN A 201 21.93 -6.62 -21.74
N ASN A 202 22.17 -6.01 -20.60
CA ASN A 202 22.26 -6.72 -19.31
C ASN A 202 21.50 -6.04 -18.19
N PHE A 203 20.41 -6.68 -17.81
CA PHE A 203 19.48 -6.19 -16.81
C PHE A 203 20.11 -5.99 -15.42
N SER A 204 20.89 -6.97 -14.97
CA SER A 204 21.50 -6.89 -13.64
C SER A 204 22.62 -5.86 -13.56
N ASP A 205 23.37 -5.65 -14.64
CA ASP A 205 24.45 -4.63 -14.67
C ASP A 205 23.86 -3.22 -14.67
N THR A 206 22.71 -3.01 -15.33
CA THR A 206 22.02 -1.73 -15.29
C THR A 206 21.52 -1.40 -13.88
N VAL A 207 20.98 -2.39 -13.14
CA VAL A 207 20.59 -2.18 -11.74
C VAL A 207 21.80 -1.80 -10.87
N ILE A 208 22.93 -2.48 -11.03
CA ILE A 208 24.17 -2.16 -10.28
C ILE A 208 24.65 -0.75 -10.62
N LYS A 209 24.64 -0.38 -11.91
CA LYS A 209 24.99 0.97 -12.35
C LYS A 209 24.05 2.02 -11.73
N THR A 210 22.76 1.75 -11.71
CA THR A 210 21.79 2.67 -11.09
C THR A 210 22.06 2.85 -9.60
N ILE A 211 22.45 1.80 -8.88
CA ILE A 211 22.86 1.91 -7.47
C ILE A 211 24.11 2.77 -7.34
N HIS A 212 25.12 2.58 -8.21
CA HIS A 212 26.31 3.45 -8.23
C HIS A 212 25.94 4.93 -8.46
N ASP A 213 25.06 5.22 -9.41
CA ASP A 213 24.61 6.57 -9.71
C ASP A 213 23.95 7.18 -8.45
N ILE A 214 23.06 6.45 -7.77
CA ILE A 214 22.41 6.89 -6.53
C ILE A 214 23.45 7.21 -5.45
N ILE A 215 24.43 6.35 -5.24
CA ILE A 215 25.48 6.55 -4.23
C ILE A 215 26.38 7.76 -4.59
N ASN A 216 26.73 7.91 -5.85
CA ASN A 216 27.56 9.03 -6.32
C ASN A 216 26.85 10.37 -6.18
N ASP A 217 25.54 10.40 -6.43
CA ASP A 217 24.73 11.61 -6.31
C ASP A 217 24.36 11.91 -4.84
N ASN A 218 24.51 10.93 -3.91
CA ASN A 218 24.07 11.02 -2.52
C ASN A 218 25.03 10.30 -1.58
N GLU A 219 26.02 11.00 -1.04
CA GLU A 219 27.11 10.44 -0.21
C GLU A 219 26.66 9.75 1.09
N THR A 220 25.44 10.03 1.58
CA THR A 220 24.93 9.51 2.86
C THR A 220 24.05 8.28 2.71
N VAL A 221 23.82 7.80 1.49
CA VAL A 221 22.96 6.66 1.20
C VAL A 221 23.49 5.37 1.83
N LYS A 222 22.57 4.65 2.48
CA LYS A 222 22.82 3.36 3.10
C LYS A 222 22.04 2.26 2.39
N PRO A 223 22.39 0.98 2.58
CA PRO A 223 21.65 -0.15 1.98
C PRO A 223 20.15 -0.10 2.24
N GLU A 224 19.75 0.24 3.47
CA GLU A 224 18.35 0.32 3.89
C GLU A 224 17.54 1.45 3.24
N ASP A 225 18.20 2.39 2.58
CA ASP A 225 17.56 3.50 1.88
C ASP A 225 17.09 3.12 0.47
N ILE A 226 17.53 1.96 -0.03
CA ILE A 226 17.22 1.49 -1.40
C ILE A 226 16.31 0.28 -1.38
N GLY A 227 15.17 0.40 -2.08
CA GLY A 227 14.26 -0.71 -2.38
C GLY A 227 14.26 -1.05 -3.87
N ILE A 228 14.53 -2.31 -4.22
CA ILE A 228 14.39 -2.83 -5.60
C ILE A 228 13.08 -3.58 -5.69
N ILE A 229 12.16 -3.11 -6.51
CA ILE A 229 10.82 -3.67 -6.65
C ILE A 229 10.68 -4.35 -8.01
N LEU A 230 10.45 -5.65 -7.97
CA LEU A 230 10.25 -6.49 -9.14
C LEU A 230 8.78 -6.45 -9.54
N LEU A 231 8.46 -5.85 -10.69
CA LEU A 231 7.09 -5.65 -11.13
C LEU A 231 6.50 -6.87 -11.85
N ASP A 232 7.35 -7.69 -12.47
CA ASP A 232 6.92 -8.87 -13.20
C ASP A 232 6.53 -10.02 -12.26
N GLY A 233 5.47 -10.76 -12.64
CA GLY A 233 4.98 -11.92 -11.88
C GLY A 233 5.59 -13.27 -12.27
N SER A 234 6.58 -13.32 -13.17
CA SER A 234 7.17 -14.57 -13.64
C SER A 234 8.17 -15.17 -12.65
N LYS A 235 8.31 -16.51 -12.63
CA LYS A 235 9.30 -17.20 -11.77
C LYS A 235 10.76 -16.82 -12.10
N ASP A 236 11.04 -16.39 -13.31
CA ASP A 236 12.37 -15.95 -13.74
C ASP A 236 12.86 -14.70 -13.00
N ILE A 237 11.94 -13.92 -12.43
CA ILE A 237 12.28 -12.72 -11.68
C ILE A 237 13.01 -13.05 -10.37
N TYR A 238 12.71 -14.17 -9.73
CA TYR A 238 13.41 -14.59 -8.50
C TYR A 238 14.86 -14.98 -8.78
N ARG A 239 15.09 -15.69 -9.92
CA ARG A 239 16.45 -15.99 -10.37
C ARG A 239 17.23 -14.71 -10.70
N PHE A 240 16.56 -13.71 -11.24
CA PHE A 240 17.16 -12.41 -11.47
C PHE A 240 17.51 -11.72 -10.14
N ALA A 241 16.65 -11.78 -9.13
CA ALA A 241 16.93 -11.26 -7.79
C ALA A 241 18.18 -11.90 -7.17
N ASP A 242 18.36 -13.23 -7.33
CA ASP A 242 19.55 -13.94 -6.83
C ASP A 242 20.84 -13.43 -7.53
N ILE A 243 20.77 -13.18 -8.84
CA ILE A 243 21.92 -12.63 -9.60
C ILE A 243 22.26 -11.21 -9.12
N VAL A 244 21.25 -10.38 -8.90
CA VAL A 244 21.42 -9.00 -8.43
C VAL A 244 21.97 -8.98 -7.01
N GLU A 245 21.49 -9.84 -6.11
CA GLU A 245 22.03 -10.01 -4.76
C GLU A 245 23.52 -10.31 -4.76
N VAL A 246 23.96 -11.31 -5.55
CA VAL A 246 25.39 -11.68 -5.64
C VAL A 246 26.23 -10.50 -6.14
N LYS A 247 25.72 -9.74 -7.13
CA LYS A 247 26.43 -8.55 -7.63
C LYS A 247 26.49 -7.43 -6.61
N ILE A 248 25.41 -7.15 -5.87
CA ILE A 248 25.39 -6.16 -4.80
C ILE A 248 26.40 -6.50 -3.72
N GLN A 249 26.43 -7.76 -3.27
CA GLN A 249 27.40 -8.21 -2.27
C GLN A 249 28.84 -8.07 -2.75
N ARG A 250 29.10 -8.41 -4.01
CA ARG A 250 30.44 -8.32 -4.61
C ARG A 250 30.92 -6.88 -4.80
N GLU A 251 30.03 -6.00 -5.27
CA GLU A 251 30.38 -4.63 -5.67
C GLU A 251 30.41 -3.67 -4.48
N PHE A 252 29.43 -3.78 -3.58
CA PHE A 252 29.23 -2.84 -2.46
C PHE A 252 29.52 -3.47 -1.09
N GLY A 253 29.67 -4.79 -0.99
CA GLY A 253 29.74 -5.48 0.30
C GLY A 253 28.43 -5.46 1.09
N TRP A 254 27.33 -5.07 0.48
CA TRP A 254 26.04 -4.91 1.14
C TRP A 254 25.28 -6.23 1.26
N LEU A 255 24.59 -6.39 2.38
CA LEU A 255 23.65 -7.48 2.56
C LEU A 255 22.30 -7.15 1.90
N VAL A 256 21.65 -8.17 1.38
CA VAL A 256 20.34 -8.05 0.72
C VAL A 256 19.30 -8.84 1.51
N ASN A 257 18.16 -8.21 1.74
CA ASN A 257 16.97 -8.85 2.27
C ASN A 257 15.95 -9.07 1.14
N LYS A 258 15.57 -10.32 0.91
CA LYS A 258 14.52 -10.66 -0.07
C LYS A 258 13.20 -10.81 0.65
N ALA A 259 12.31 -9.81 0.53
CA ALA A 259 11.04 -9.74 1.27
C ALA A 259 10.06 -10.88 0.95
N TYR A 260 10.25 -11.61 -0.15
CA TYR A 260 9.48 -12.81 -0.45
C TYR A 260 9.97 -14.06 0.31
N GLU A 261 11.18 -14.02 0.89
CA GLU A 261 11.73 -15.04 1.78
C GLU A 261 11.48 -14.68 3.26
N SER A 262 11.57 -13.39 3.60
CA SER A 262 11.32 -12.87 4.96
C SER A 262 10.50 -11.57 4.87
N LYS A 263 9.34 -11.53 5.53
CA LYS A 263 8.44 -10.37 5.51
C LYS A 263 8.89 -9.23 6.44
N GLU A 264 10.00 -9.41 7.15
CA GLU A 264 10.52 -8.42 8.09
C GLU A 264 11.61 -7.57 7.43
N LYS A 265 11.51 -6.24 7.57
CA LYS A 265 12.59 -5.32 7.16
C LYS A 265 13.78 -5.54 8.09
N GLN A 266 14.90 -5.96 7.53
CA GLN A 266 16.15 -6.15 8.27
C GLN A 266 16.98 -4.86 8.22
N PRO A 267 17.51 -4.37 9.36
CA PRO A 267 18.36 -3.18 9.38
C PRO A 267 19.66 -3.40 8.61
N ASN A 268 20.21 -2.34 8.04
CA ASN A 268 21.45 -2.34 7.26
C ASN A 268 21.45 -3.28 6.04
N THR A 269 20.27 -3.55 5.46
CA THR A 269 20.15 -4.38 4.26
C THR A 269 19.40 -3.67 3.16
N LEU A 270 19.83 -3.83 1.90
CA LEU A 270 19.05 -3.42 0.74
C LEU A 270 17.88 -4.39 0.55
N LEU A 271 16.69 -3.85 0.29
CA LEU A 271 15.51 -4.68 0.06
C LEU A 271 15.35 -5.03 -1.42
N ILE A 272 15.13 -6.31 -1.71
CA ILE A 272 14.55 -6.76 -2.99
C ILE A 272 13.18 -7.36 -2.72
N SER A 273 12.15 -6.84 -3.36
CA SER A 273 10.77 -7.26 -3.14
C SER A 273 10.00 -7.37 -4.43
N ASN A 274 8.84 -8.02 -4.38
CA ASN A 274 7.82 -7.93 -5.41
C ASN A 274 6.73 -6.93 -5.01
N ARG A 275 5.85 -6.57 -5.96
CA ARG A 275 4.76 -5.62 -5.75
C ARG A 275 3.82 -5.98 -4.58
N ASN A 276 3.64 -7.28 -4.28
CA ASN A 276 2.69 -7.73 -3.26
C ASN A 276 3.25 -7.64 -1.83
N ASN A 277 4.57 -7.67 -1.68
CA ASN A 277 5.24 -7.71 -0.37
C ASN A 277 5.86 -6.36 0.03
N VAL A 278 5.69 -5.32 -0.79
CA VAL A 278 6.26 -3.98 -0.54
C VAL A 278 5.23 -2.98 0.00
N LYS A 279 3.94 -3.34 -0.03
CA LYS A 279 2.87 -2.45 0.45
C LYS A 279 3.13 -2.01 1.90
N GLY A 280 3.03 -0.69 2.14
CA GLY A 280 3.28 -0.08 3.45
C GLY A 280 4.75 0.19 3.78
N LEU A 281 5.71 -0.19 2.91
CA LEU A 281 7.12 0.14 3.09
C LEU A 281 7.47 1.46 2.42
N GLU A 282 8.45 2.16 2.99
CA GLU A 282 8.94 3.45 2.49
C GLU A 282 10.47 3.40 2.32
N PHE A 283 10.95 3.91 1.18
CA PHE A 283 12.37 4.01 0.86
C PHE A 283 12.67 5.39 0.27
N PRO A 284 13.81 6.02 0.64
CA PRO A 284 14.31 7.22 -0.05
C PRO A 284 14.50 7.01 -1.54
N PHE A 285 14.97 5.82 -1.95
CA PHE A 285 15.18 5.47 -3.35
C PHE A 285 14.50 4.16 -3.70
N VAL A 286 13.75 4.16 -4.79
CA VAL A 286 13.04 2.97 -5.29
C VAL A 286 13.45 2.70 -6.72
N ILE A 287 13.97 1.49 -6.98
CA ILE A 287 14.30 1.00 -8.32
C ILE A 287 13.22 0.00 -8.74
N CYS A 288 12.29 0.44 -9.58
CA CYS A 288 11.28 -0.43 -10.17
C CYS A 288 11.86 -1.15 -11.40
N VAL A 289 11.78 -2.48 -11.41
CA VAL A 289 12.36 -3.32 -12.46
C VAL A 289 11.28 -4.12 -13.17
N THR A 290 11.19 -3.99 -14.50
CA THR A 290 10.31 -4.79 -15.34
C THR A 290 11.01 -5.24 -16.61
N LYS A 291 10.78 -6.48 -17.05
CA LYS A 291 11.29 -7.04 -18.31
C LYS A 291 10.27 -6.92 -19.44
N ARG A 292 9.04 -6.55 -19.12
CA ARG A 292 7.94 -6.50 -20.09
C ARG A 292 7.37 -5.09 -20.13
N ILE A 293 7.48 -4.47 -21.28
CA ILE A 293 6.63 -3.34 -21.64
C ILE A 293 5.45 -3.96 -22.39
N THR A 294 4.29 -4.03 -21.76
CA THR A 294 3.08 -4.56 -22.40
C THR A 294 2.14 -3.40 -22.68
N ASP A 295 1.61 -3.34 -23.90
CA ASP A 295 0.54 -2.41 -24.29
C ASP A 295 -0.84 -2.87 -23.82
N SER A 296 -0.92 -3.90 -22.98
CA SER A 296 -2.18 -4.47 -22.49
C SER A 296 -2.33 -4.20 -20.99
N PRO A 297 -3.48 -3.69 -20.55
CA PRO A 297 -3.80 -3.64 -19.13
C PRO A 297 -3.78 -5.07 -18.58
N SER A 298 -3.04 -5.27 -17.50
CA SER A 298 -2.88 -6.57 -16.82
C SER A 298 -3.98 -6.76 -15.79
#